data_65e141a634b4a689127e07bf672f43fb
#
_entry.id   65e141a634b4a689127e07bf672f43fb
#
_cell.length_a   1.000
_cell.length_b   1.000
_cell.length_c   1.000
_cell.angle_alpha   90.00
_cell.angle_beta   90.00
_cell.angle_gamma   90.00
#
_symmetry.space_group_name_H-M   'P 1'
#
loop_
_entity.id
_entity.type
_entity.pdbx_description
1 polymer ?
#
loop_
_entity_poly.entity_id
_entity_poly.type
_entity_poly.pdbx_seq_one_letter_code
_entity_poly.pdbx_strand_id
1 'polypeptide(L)'
;MRNETENQPGHGTAVAEHAQNCSPAPKWAALIGDRLFPMPRRKLAARDALDQAGIGRDFVLVRDHGSPNDVVLNDEALVDLAEGNAFRVIPRREAAPQPPCTGPAKLAFACDDEWEVTLIGRQTGHSLKRLLGLPDDAILLRDYESPNDQPIADNETVEFRDGAVFTCRNKQSARETKIFVNGREKVVAGKTISYAALVVLAFGAIDPNTIYTVTFKHGPPSKPEGKMVEGDVVKLQCGMHFNVTPTCKS
;
A
#
# COMPACT_ATOMS: atom_id res chain seq x y z
N MET A 1 -86.89 8.92 -5.23
CA MET A 1 -86.03 9.13 -6.43
C MET A 1 -84.62 8.98 -5.95
N ARG A 2 -83.95 7.97 -6.43
CA ARG A 2 -82.60 7.53 -6.06
C ARG A 2 -81.57 8.37 -6.84
N ASN A 3 -80.50 8.76 -6.19
CA ASN A 3 -79.25 9.13 -6.88
C ASN A 3 -78.13 8.37 -6.22
N GLU A 4 -77.65 7.41 -6.98
CA GLU A 4 -76.41 6.69 -6.72
C GLU A 4 -75.25 7.55 -7.23
N THR A 5 -74.30 7.82 -6.38
CA THR A 5 -73.01 8.47 -6.75
C THR A 5 -71.96 7.38 -6.75
N GLU A 6 -71.54 7.03 -7.95
CA GLU A 6 -70.41 6.12 -8.20
C GLU A 6 -69.09 6.73 -7.69
N ASN A 7 -68.44 5.95 -6.88
CA ASN A 7 -67.10 6.25 -6.35
C ASN A 7 -66.07 5.49 -7.21
N GLN A 8 -65.35 6.21 -8.08
CA GLN A 8 -64.23 5.64 -8.82
C GLN A 8 -62.97 5.53 -7.96
N PRO A 9 -62.25 4.39 -7.97
CA PRO A 9 -60.98 4.27 -7.30
C PRO A 9 -59.88 4.89 -8.13
N GLY A 10 -59.14 5.82 -7.51
CA GLY A 10 -57.94 6.44 -8.07
C GLY A 10 -56.85 5.43 -8.35
N HIS A 11 -56.37 5.44 -9.60
CA HIS A 11 -55.15 4.74 -10.00
C HIS A 11 -53.94 5.39 -9.32
N GLY A 12 -53.51 4.80 -8.22
CA GLY A 12 -52.17 5.05 -7.67
C GLY A 12 -51.15 4.38 -8.56
N THR A 13 -50.46 5.15 -9.37
CA THR A 13 -49.23 4.73 -10.08
C THR A 13 -48.15 4.44 -9.01
N ALA A 14 -47.94 3.19 -8.69
CA ALA A 14 -46.79 2.75 -7.94
C ALA A 14 -45.55 3.02 -8.81
N VAL A 15 -44.82 4.08 -8.47
CA VAL A 15 -43.47 4.28 -8.96
C VAL A 15 -42.63 3.22 -8.30
N ALA A 16 -42.34 2.14 -9.03
CA ALA A 16 -41.37 1.15 -8.61
C ALA A 16 -40.00 1.85 -8.56
N GLU A 17 -39.56 2.19 -7.36
CA GLU A 17 -38.18 2.53 -7.11
C GLU A 17 -37.33 1.33 -7.51
N HIS A 18 -36.70 1.43 -8.66
CA HIS A 18 -35.58 0.56 -9.01
C HIS A 18 -34.41 0.96 -8.11
N ALA A 19 -34.39 0.46 -6.90
CA ALA A 19 -33.17 0.38 -6.11
C ALA A 19 -32.20 -0.49 -6.90
N GLN A 20 -31.34 0.16 -7.68
CA GLN A 20 -30.19 -0.50 -8.28
C GLN A 20 -29.36 -1.05 -7.13
N ASN A 21 -29.46 -2.34 -6.91
CA ASN A 21 -28.67 -3.11 -5.94
C ASN A 21 -27.24 -3.19 -6.50
N CYS A 22 -26.52 -2.06 -6.54
CA CYS A 22 -25.09 -2.05 -6.82
C CYS A 22 -24.41 -2.72 -5.64
N SER A 23 -23.95 -3.94 -5.85
CA SER A 23 -23.03 -4.57 -4.90
C SER A 23 -21.85 -3.61 -4.65
N PRO A 24 -21.49 -3.36 -3.40
CA PRO A 24 -20.39 -2.43 -3.09
C PRO A 24 -19.12 -2.87 -3.82
N ALA A 25 -18.43 -1.92 -4.43
CA ALA A 25 -17.18 -2.19 -5.12
C ALA A 25 -16.01 -2.16 -4.15
N PRO A 26 -15.02 -3.07 -4.30
CA PRO A 26 -13.81 -3.02 -3.50
C PRO A 26 -12.99 -1.76 -3.83
N LYS A 27 -12.34 -1.18 -2.82
CA LYS A 27 -11.43 -0.06 -3.01
C LYS A 27 -10.13 -0.51 -3.68
N TRP A 28 -9.56 0.39 -4.47
CA TRP A 28 -8.29 0.18 -5.18
C TRP A 28 -7.28 1.23 -4.80
N ALA A 29 -6.01 0.82 -4.80
CA ALA A 29 -4.87 1.72 -4.61
C ALA A 29 -3.72 1.32 -5.52
N ALA A 30 -2.88 2.27 -5.87
CA ALA A 30 -1.63 2.06 -6.58
C ALA A 30 -0.46 2.54 -5.74
N LEU A 31 0.58 1.73 -5.64
CA LEU A 31 1.87 2.12 -5.11
C LEU A 31 2.67 2.76 -6.23
N ILE A 32 3.00 4.04 -6.12
CA ILE A 32 3.81 4.76 -7.11
C ILE A 32 5.06 5.28 -6.41
N GLY A 33 6.20 4.71 -6.77
CA GLY A 33 7.44 4.90 -6.01
C GLY A 33 7.34 4.27 -4.63
N ASP A 34 7.33 5.10 -3.60
CA ASP A 34 7.23 4.72 -2.18
C ASP A 34 5.92 5.20 -1.51
N ARG A 35 4.98 5.70 -2.30
CA ARG A 35 3.71 6.25 -1.79
C ARG A 35 2.52 5.52 -2.36
N LEU A 36 1.55 5.26 -1.48
CA LEU A 36 0.28 4.66 -1.85
C LEU A 36 -0.73 5.75 -2.20
N PHE A 37 -1.40 5.59 -3.33
CA PHE A 37 -2.44 6.49 -3.81
C PHE A 37 -3.76 5.73 -3.98
N PRO A 38 -4.87 6.19 -3.39
CA PRO A 38 -6.17 5.63 -3.66
C PRO A 38 -6.55 5.87 -5.12
N MET A 39 -7.11 4.84 -5.77
CA MET A 39 -7.52 4.90 -7.17
C MET A 39 -9.04 4.79 -7.27
N PRO A 40 -9.67 5.58 -8.16
CA PRO A 40 -11.13 5.65 -8.24
C PRO A 40 -11.76 4.36 -8.80
N ARG A 41 -10.95 3.53 -9.49
CA ARG A 41 -11.43 2.30 -10.14
C ARG A 41 -10.28 1.34 -10.44
N ARG A 42 -10.63 0.07 -10.67
CA ARG A 42 -9.68 -1.00 -10.99
C ARG A 42 -8.90 -0.74 -12.30
N LYS A 43 -9.60 -0.30 -13.34
CA LYS A 43 -9.01 -0.09 -14.67
C LYS A 43 -9.01 1.39 -15.02
N LEU A 44 -7.85 1.93 -15.35
CA LEU A 44 -7.68 3.34 -15.70
C LEU A 44 -6.49 3.50 -16.66
N ALA A 45 -6.41 4.64 -17.35
CA ALA A 45 -5.25 4.95 -18.16
C ALA A 45 -4.02 5.21 -17.27
N ALA A 46 -2.83 4.88 -17.75
CA ALA A 46 -1.59 5.15 -17.03
C ALA A 46 -1.45 6.64 -16.68
N ARG A 47 -1.90 7.53 -17.58
CA ARG A 47 -1.91 8.97 -17.33
C ARG A 47 -2.84 9.36 -16.17
N ASP A 48 -4.03 8.75 -16.10
CA ASP A 48 -4.97 9.01 -15.00
C ASP A 48 -4.34 8.63 -13.64
N ALA A 49 -3.58 7.53 -13.58
CA ALA A 49 -2.88 7.13 -12.36
C ALA A 49 -1.80 8.14 -11.94
N LEU A 50 -1.04 8.70 -12.90
CA LEU A 50 -0.06 9.74 -12.64
C LEU A 50 -0.72 11.06 -12.21
N ASP A 51 -1.83 11.45 -12.84
CA ASP A 51 -2.58 12.66 -12.50
C ASP A 51 -3.18 12.55 -11.09
N GLN A 52 -3.71 11.38 -10.72
CA GLN A 52 -4.19 11.09 -9.37
C GLN A 52 -3.06 11.21 -8.32
N ALA A 53 -1.84 10.89 -8.69
CA ALA A 53 -0.66 11.03 -7.85
C ALA A 53 -0.04 12.44 -7.88
N GLY A 54 -0.57 13.36 -8.68
CA GLY A 54 -0.04 14.71 -8.84
C GLY A 54 1.28 14.77 -9.61
N ILE A 55 1.56 13.77 -10.46
CA ILE A 55 2.82 13.65 -11.20
C ILE A 55 2.67 14.27 -12.61
N GLY A 56 3.58 15.20 -12.93
CA GLY A 56 3.55 15.98 -14.16
C GLY A 56 3.75 15.15 -15.45
N ARG A 57 3.50 15.81 -16.60
CA ARG A 57 3.54 15.18 -17.94
C ARG A 57 4.96 14.82 -18.42
N ASP A 58 6.01 15.32 -17.76
CA ASP A 58 7.40 14.99 -18.06
C ASP A 58 7.81 13.58 -17.61
N PHE A 59 6.89 12.86 -16.97
CA PHE A 59 7.10 11.52 -16.43
C PHE A 59 6.20 10.50 -17.10
N VAL A 60 6.65 9.24 -17.07
CA VAL A 60 5.89 8.07 -17.48
C VAL A 60 5.82 7.05 -16.36
N LEU A 61 4.74 6.29 -16.36
CA LEU A 61 4.52 5.19 -15.42
C LEU A 61 5.25 3.93 -15.90
N VAL A 62 5.89 3.24 -14.98
CA VAL A 62 6.60 1.98 -15.23
C VAL A 62 6.02 0.93 -14.29
N ARG A 63 5.40 -0.13 -14.82
CA ARG A 63 4.93 -1.24 -13.99
C ARG A 63 6.13 -2.04 -13.50
N ASP A 64 6.20 -2.20 -12.18
CA ASP A 64 7.28 -2.91 -11.51
C ASP A 64 7.00 -4.42 -11.52
N HIS A 65 7.95 -5.18 -12.00
CA HIS A 65 7.91 -6.64 -12.08
C HIS A 65 8.95 -7.25 -11.14
N GLY A 66 8.84 -8.53 -10.86
CA GLY A 66 9.83 -9.28 -10.08
C GLY A 66 11.13 -9.58 -10.85
N SER A 67 11.38 -8.88 -11.93
CA SER A 67 12.54 -9.04 -12.81
C SER A 67 13.14 -7.68 -13.17
N PRO A 68 14.37 -7.61 -13.71
CA PRO A 68 14.95 -6.35 -14.18
C PRO A 68 14.18 -5.71 -15.36
N ASN A 69 13.22 -6.43 -15.96
CA ASN A 69 12.48 -5.99 -17.14
C ASN A 69 11.12 -5.38 -16.77
N ASP A 70 11.13 -4.23 -16.15
CA ASP A 70 9.92 -3.48 -15.85
C ASP A 70 9.28 -2.91 -17.14
N VAL A 71 7.94 -2.79 -17.15
CA VAL A 71 7.21 -2.37 -18.35
C VAL A 71 6.91 -0.88 -18.33
N VAL A 72 7.48 -0.15 -19.28
CA VAL A 72 7.14 1.26 -19.52
C VAL A 72 5.73 1.35 -20.14
N LEU A 73 4.86 2.14 -19.54
CA LEU A 73 3.48 2.33 -19.98
C LEU A 73 3.36 3.69 -20.67
N ASN A 74 2.79 3.71 -21.86
CA ASN A 74 2.42 4.98 -22.50
C ASN A 74 1.18 5.57 -21.77
N ASP A 75 0.92 6.84 -21.96
CA ASP A 75 -0.14 7.58 -21.25
C ASP A 75 -1.54 6.96 -21.44
N GLU A 76 -1.82 6.40 -22.61
CA GLU A 76 -3.12 5.81 -22.97
C GLU A 76 -3.21 4.33 -22.62
N ALA A 77 -2.10 3.70 -22.19
CA ALA A 77 -2.11 2.29 -21.81
C ALA A 77 -3.13 2.03 -20.70
N LEU A 78 -4.03 1.09 -20.95
CA LEU A 78 -5.00 0.67 -19.94
C LEU A 78 -4.27 -0.16 -18.86
N VAL A 79 -4.28 0.35 -17.66
CA VAL A 79 -3.74 -0.30 -16.46
C VAL A 79 -4.87 -1.05 -15.77
N ASP A 80 -4.77 -2.37 -15.65
CA ASP A 80 -5.58 -3.15 -14.72
C ASP A 80 -4.80 -3.33 -13.42
N LEU A 81 -5.27 -2.72 -12.34
CA LEU A 81 -4.61 -2.78 -11.02
C LEU A 81 -4.66 -4.18 -10.42
N ALA A 82 -5.57 -5.04 -10.85
CA ALA A 82 -5.63 -6.43 -10.42
C ALA A 82 -4.48 -7.30 -10.99
N GLU A 83 -3.84 -6.86 -12.05
CA GLU A 83 -2.70 -7.55 -12.68
C GLU A 83 -1.35 -7.04 -12.15
N GLY A 84 -1.36 -5.98 -11.36
CA GLY A 84 -0.17 -5.35 -10.77
C GLY A 84 -0.43 -3.86 -10.54
N ASN A 85 -0.25 -3.43 -9.29
CA ASN A 85 -0.52 -2.06 -8.86
C ASN A 85 0.69 -1.38 -8.20
N ALA A 86 1.89 -1.95 -8.37
CA ALA A 86 3.13 -1.33 -7.96
C ALA A 86 3.86 -0.75 -9.19
N PHE A 87 4.23 0.51 -9.09
CA PHE A 87 4.79 1.27 -10.20
C PHE A 87 5.98 2.11 -9.76
N ARG A 88 6.88 2.37 -10.71
CA ARG A 88 7.90 3.41 -10.64
C ARG A 88 7.57 4.55 -11.60
N VAL A 89 8.25 5.65 -11.43
CA VAL A 89 8.16 6.82 -12.31
C VAL A 89 9.53 7.15 -12.84
N ILE A 90 9.64 7.34 -14.15
CA ILE A 90 10.87 7.76 -14.79
C ILE A 90 10.61 9.01 -15.67
N PRO A 91 11.62 9.86 -15.88
CA PRO A 91 11.50 10.95 -16.85
C PRO A 91 11.18 10.39 -18.24
N ARG A 92 10.25 11.02 -18.96
CA ARG A 92 9.81 10.59 -20.30
C ARG A 92 10.97 10.45 -21.29
N ARG A 93 11.97 11.32 -21.19
CA ARG A 93 13.20 11.27 -22.01
C ARG A 93 14.05 10.00 -21.79
N GLU A 94 13.85 9.33 -20.67
CA GLU A 94 14.57 8.10 -20.29
C GLU A 94 13.77 6.83 -20.63
N ALA A 95 12.52 7.00 -21.09
CA ALA A 95 11.66 5.91 -21.49
C ALA A 95 12.13 5.33 -22.82
N ALA A 96 12.82 4.20 -22.77
CA ALA A 96 13.19 3.43 -23.95
C ALA A 96 12.16 2.31 -24.20
N PRO A 97 11.90 1.94 -25.46
CA PRO A 97 11.13 0.73 -25.76
C PRO A 97 11.80 -0.49 -25.13
N GLN A 98 11.02 -1.25 -24.38
CA GLN A 98 11.49 -2.46 -23.72
C GLN A 98 10.80 -3.69 -24.31
N PRO A 99 11.48 -4.84 -24.36
CA PRO A 99 10.82 -6.09 -24.73
C PRO A 99 9.73 -6.42 -23.70
N PRO A 100 8.64 -7.11 -24.11
CA PRO A 100 7.59 -7.50 -23.20
C PRO A 100 8.15 -8.35 -22.07
N CYS A 101 7.85 -7.96 -20.82
CA CYS A 101 8.21 -8.73 -19.64
C CYS A 101 7.25 -9.91 -19.48
N THR A 102 7.78 -11.10 -19.24
CA THR A 102 7.01 -12.32 -18.97
C THR A 102 6.91 -12.64 -17.47
N GLY A 103 7.60 -11.88 -16.63
CA GLY A 103 7.57 -12.04 -15.18
C GLY A 103 6.27 -11.51 -14.55
N PRO A 104 5.92 -11.99 -13.36
CA PRO A 104 4.77 -11.46 -12.63
C PRO A 104 5.01 -10.01 -12.21
N ALA A 105 3.97 -9.18 -12.31
CA ALA A 105 4.00 -7.83 -11.77
C ALA A 105 3.91 -7.85 -10.24
N LYS A 106 4.51 -6.86 -9.60
CA LYS A 106 4.39 -6.67 -8.15
C LYS A 106 2.99 -6.21 -7.77
N LEU A 107 2.53 -6.75 -6.65
CA LEU A 107 1.22 -6.51 -6.07
C LEU A 107 1.41 -5.81 -4.72
N ALA A 108 0.90 -4.59 -4.59
CA ALA A 108 0.93 -3.84 -3.36
C ALA A 108 -0.40 -4.01 -2.61
N PHE A 109 -0.35 -4.55 -1.41
CA PHE A 109 -1.48 -4.61 -0.48
C PHE A 109 -1.42 -3.41 0.44
N ALA A 110 -2.54 -2.72 0.57
CA ALA A 110 -2.71 -1.63 1.51
C ALA A 110 -3.54 -2.09 2.71
N CYS A 111 -3.13 -1.72 3.91
CA CYS A 111 -3.95 -1.87 5.12
C CYS A 111 -3.88 -0.58 5.93
N ASP A 112 -4.96 0.16 5.95
CA ASP A 112 -5.01 1.53 6.46
C ASP A 112 -3.90 2.40 5.80
N ASP A 113 -2.97 2.95 6.58
CA ASP A 113 -1.88 3.81 6.08
C ASP A 113 -0.60 3.03 5.72
N GLU A 114 -0.66 1.69 5.76
CA GLU A 114 0.50 0.84 5.52
C GLU A 114 0.33 -0.01 4.27
N TRP A 115 1.44 -0.42 3.70
CA TRP A 115 1.45 -1.27 2.52
C TRP A 115 2.61 -2.25 2.53
N GLU A 116 2.40 -3.38 1.88
CA GLU A 116 3.41 -4.38 1.58
C GLU A 116 3.34 -4.82 0.13
N VAL A 117 4.44 -5.34 -0.40
CA VAL A 117 4.55 -5.79 -1.78
C VAL A 117 4.84 -7.29 -1.83
N THR A 118 4.14 -7.98 -2.73
CA THR A 118 4.33 -9.41 -3.00
C THR A 118 4.23 -9.71 -4.49
N LEU A 119 4.72 -10.88 -4.90
CA LEU A 119 4.48 -11.45 -6.23
C LEU A 119 3.36 -12.51 -6.24
N ILE A 120 2.81 -12.81 -5.06
CA ILE A 120 1.82 -13.89 -4.88
C ILE A 120 0.43 -13.27 -4.80
N GLY A 121 -0.36 -13.43 -5.86
CA GLY A 121 -1.69 -12.85 -5.99
C GLY A 121 -2.80 -13.59 -5.21
N ARG A 122 -2.47 -14.72 -4.59
CA ARG A 122 -3.43 -15.55 -3.83
C ARG A 122 -2.83 -15.90 -2.48
N GLN A 123 -3.46 -15.48 -1.39
CA GLN A 123 -2.95 -15.66 -0.03
C GLN A 123 -4.08 -15.99 0.94
N THR A 124 -3.76 -16.61 2.06
CA THR A 124 -4.72 -16.76 3.16
C THR A 124 -4.81 -15.50 4.00
N GLY A 125 -5.91 -15.29 4.71
CA GLY A 125 -6.05 -14.16 5.65
C GLY A 125 -4.92 -14.12 6.67
N HIS A 126 -4.50 -15.27 7.21
CA HIS A 126 -3.34 -15.39 8.10
C HIS A 126 -2.04 -14.94 7.41
N SER A 127 -1.80 -15.37 6.16
CA SER A 127 -0.62 -14.96 5.40
C SER A 127 -0.59 -13.45 5.16
N LEU A 128 -1.73 -12.85 4.83
CA LEU A 128 -1.87 -11.39 4.68
C LEU A 128 -1.61 -10.65 5.99
N LYS A 129 -2.16 -11.12 7.11
CA LYS A 129 -1.86 -10.53 8.43
C LYS A 129 -0.36 -10.54 8.71
N ARG A 130 0.31 -11.66 8.44
CA ARG A 130 1.77 -11.74 8.61
C ARG A 130 2.53 -10.82 7.67
N LEU A 131 2.13 -10.75 6.40
CA LEU A 131 2.73 -9.87 5.40
C LEU A 131 2.62 -8.41 5.82
N LEU A 132 1.42 -8.00 6.25
CA LEU A 132 1.11 -6.65 6.72
C LEU A 132 1.62 -6.38 8.15
N GLY A 133 2.20 -7.39 8.79
CA GLY A 133 2.75 -7.26 10.14
C GLY A 133 1.69 -7.04 11.21
N LEU A 134 0.48 -7.53 11.02
CA LEU A 134 -0.61 -7.45 11.98
C LEU A 134 -0.48 -8.53 13.06
N PRO A 135 -0.96 -8.28 14.29
CA PRO A 135 -1.03 -9.29 15.34
C PRO A 135 -2.03 -10.42 14.97
N ASP A 136 -1.87 -11.59 15.59
CA ASP A 136 -2.70 -12.76 15.26
C ASP A 136 -4.19 -12.54 15.62
N ASP A 137 -4.46 -11.75 16.66
CA ASP A 137 -5.82 -11.36 17.11
C ASP A 137 -6.41 -10.19 16.32
N ALA A 138 -5.68 -9.62 15.38
CA ALA A 138 -6.20 -8.59 14.50
C ALA A 138 -7.31 -9.15 13.60
N ILE A 139 -8.34 -8.36 13.39
CA ILE A 139 -9.40 -8.66 12.44
C ILE A 139 -9.09 -7.91 11.14
N LEU A 140 -8.72 -8.66 10.11
CA LEU A 140 -8.51 -8.13 8.78
C LEU A 140 -9.85 -8.03 8.05
N LEU A 141 -10.12 -6.89 7.43
CA LEU A 141 -11.30 -6.67 6.60
C LEU A 141 -10.87 -6.21 5.22
N ARG A 142 -11.52 -6.69 4.17
CA ARG A 142 -11.41 -6.10 2.84
C ARG A 142 -12.21 -4.81 2.81
N ASP A 143 -11.58 -3.72 2.40
CA ASP A 143 -12.19 -2.40 2.38
C ASP A 143 -13.07 -2.24 1.13
N TYR A 144 -14.35 -2.06 1.36
CA TYR A 144 -15.34 -1.71 0.36
C TYR A 144 -15.80 -0.28 0.59
N GLU A 145 -16.58 0.26 -0.35
CA GLU A 145 -17.27 1.52 -0.09
C GLU A 145 -18.17 1.37 1.15
N SER A 146 -17.85 2.19 2.14
CA SER A 146 -18.49 2.15 3.48
C SER A 146 -20.03 2.12 3.43
N PRO A 147 -20.71 1.32 4.24
CA PRO A 147 -20.23 0.61 5.44
C PRO A 147 -19.98 -0.90 5.23
N ASN A 148 -19.60 -1.32 4.04
CA ASN A 148 -19.69 -2.71 3.57
C ASN A 148 -18.39 -3.52 3.70
N ASP A 149 -17.48 -3.14 4.59
CA ASP A 149 -16.23 -3.88 4.83
C ASP A 149 -16.49 -5.33 5.20
N GLN A 150 -15.79 -6.26 4.54
CA GLN A 150 -15.99 -7.68 4.72
C GLN A 150 -14.84 -8.30 5.54
N PRO A 151 -15.14 -8.96 6.67
CA PRO A 151 -14.13 -9.66 7.45
C PRO A 151 -13.54 -10.83 6.66
N ILE A 152 -12.24 -11.05 6.83
CA ILE A 152 -11.49 -12.14 6.21
C ILE A 152 -11.04 -13.10 7.31
N ALA A 153 -11.45 -14.36 7.21
CA ALA A 153 -11.01 -15.40 8.14
C ALA A 153 -9.55 -15.80 7.84
N ASP A 154 -8.84 -16.29 8.86
CA ASP A 154 -7.43 -16.67 8.75
C ASP A 154 -7.16 -17.74 7.70
N ASN A 155 -8.07 -18.69 7.56
CA ASN A 155 -8.01 -19.79 6.58
C ASN A 155 -8.69 -19.45 5.24
N GLU A 156 -9.32 -18.30 5.12
CA GLU A 156 -9.95 -17.85 3.88
C GLU A 156 -8.89 -17.49 2.83
N THR A 157 -9.09 -17.97 1.61
CA THR A 157 -8.23 -17.59 0.48
C THR A 157 -8.69 -16.28 -0.11
N VAL A 158 -7.81 -15.30 -0.10
CA VAL A 158 -7.98 -13.96 -0.65
C VAL A 158 -7.27 -13.87 -1.98
N GLU A 159 -7.96 -13.43 -3.02
CA GLU A 159 -7.36 -13.13 -4.32
C GLU A 159 -7.18 -11.62 -4.49
N PHE A 160 -6.01 -11.23 -4.99
CA PHE A 160 -5.67 -9.82 -5.23
C PHE A 160 -6.65 -9.14 -6.21
N ARG A 161 -7.10 -9.90 -7.24
CA ARG A 161 -8.05 -9.38 -8.24
C ARG A 161 -9.41 -8.95 -7.69
N ASP A 162 -9.72 -9.34 -6.45
CA ASP A 162 -10.97 -8.98 -5.78
C ASP A 162 -10.85 -7.72 -4.91
N GLY A 163 -9.73 -7.03 -4.99
CA GLY A 163 -9.40 -5.81 -4.24
C GLY A 163 -8.15 -5.98 -3.38
N ALA A 164 -7.34 -4.93 -3.33
CA ALA A 164 -6.04 -4.93 -2.69
C ALA A 164 -5.96 -4.02 -1.46
N VAL A 165 -7.09 -3.39 -1.09
CA VAL A 165 -7.17 -2.48 0.06
C VAL A 165 -7.89 -3.17 1.19
N PHE A 166 -7.31 -3.09 2.37
CA PHE A 166 -7.80 -3.68 3.60
C PHE A 166 -7.83 -2.67 4.72
N THR A 167 -8.65 -2.93 5.73
CA THR A 167 -8.64 -2.24 7.01
C THR A 167 -8.42 -3.25 8.12
N CYS A 168 -8.00 -2.77 9.28
CA CYS A 168 -7.71 -3.64 10.41
C CYS A 168 -8.34 -3.11 11.69
N ARG A 169 -9.01 -4.01 12.43
CA ARG A 169 -9.46 -3.76 13.80
C ARG A 169 -8.56 -4.50 14.78
N ASN A 170 -8.44 -4.00 16.02
CA ASN A 170 -7.58 -4.55 17.09
C ASN A 170 -6.08 -4.49 16.77
N LYS A 171 -5.59 -3.36 16.24
CA LYS A 171 -4.16 -3.12 15.98
C LYS A 171 -3.25 -3.04 17.23
N GLN A 172 -3.75 -3.25 18.42
CA GLN A 172 -3.16 -2.77 19.69
C GLN A 172 -1.94 -3.51 20.23
N SER A 173 -1.34 -4.45 19.55
CA SER A 173 -0.01 -4.89 19.96
C SER A 173 1.05 -4.15 19.14
N ALA A 174 1.72 -3.21 19.74
CA ALA A 174 2.95 -2.64 19.18
C ALA A 174 3.91 -3.81 18.92
N ARG A 175 4.05 -4.18 17.65
CA ARG A 175 4.93 -5.29 17.28
C ARG A 175 6.34 -4.91 17.63
N GLU A 176 6.94 -5.65 18.57
CA GLU A 176 8.35 -5.53 18.86
C GLU A 176 9.17 -6.09 17.69
N THR A 177 9.97 -5.25 17.09
CA THR A 177 10.85 -5.63 15.99
C THR A 177 12.28 -5.71 16.48
N LYS A 178 12.92 -6.87 16.32
CA LYS A 178 14.33 -7.06 16.59
C LYS A 178 15.18 -6.49 15.46
N ILE A 179 16.06 -5.58 15.79
CA ILE A 179 17.03 -4.96 14.88
C ILE A 179 18.43 -5.01 15.48
N PHE A 180 19.44 -4.77 14.67
CA PHE A 180 20.82 -4.62 15.12
C PHE A 180 21.29 -3.18 14.90
N VAL A 181 21.77 -2.54 15.96
CA VAL A 181 22.36 -1.20 15.89
C VAL A 181 23.81 -1.30 16.31
N ASN A 182 24.74 -0.98 15.42
CA ASN A 182 26.19 -1.15 15.61
C ASN A 182 26.55 -2.55 16.12
N GLY A 183 25.91 -3.59 15.53
CA GLY A 183 26.13 -4.99 15.88
C GLY A 183 25.47 -5.47 17.17
N ARG A 184 24.73 -4.61 17.89
CA ARG A 184 24.02 -4.96 19.14
C ARG A 184 22.53 -5.13 18.84
N GLU A 185 21.96 -6.25 19.29
CA GLU A 185 20.51 -6.49 19.20
C GLU A 185 19.75 -5.43 20.02
N LYS A 186 18.70 -4.89 19.42
CA LYS A 186 17.75 -3.97 20.04
C LYS A 186 16.34 -4.42 19.70
N VAL A 187 15.44 -4.26 20.64
CA VAL A 187 14.00 -4.47 20.43
C VAL A 187 13.35 -3.10 20.38
N VAL A 188 12.64 -2.83 19.28
CA VAL A 188 11.99 -1.54 19.04
C VAL A 188 10.51 -1.78 18.81
N ALA A 189 9.69 -1.05 19.53
CA ALA A 189 8.24 -1.04 19.31
C ALA A 189 7.89 -0.22 18.05
N GLY A 190 7.00 -0.76 17.23
CA GLY A 190 6.52 -0.08 16.03
C GLY A 190 7.09 -0.65 14.72
N LYS A 191 6.61 -0.11 13.62
CA LYS A 191 6.92 -0.57 12.25
C LYS A 191 7.93 0.32 11.53
N THR A 192 8.22 1.48 12.10
CA THR A 192 9.16 2.46 11.55
C THR A 192 10.13 2.93 12.62
N ILE A 193 11.29 3.42 12.20
CA ILE A 193 12.25 4.05 13.08
C ILE A 193 12.80 5.31 12.43
N SER A 194 12.89 6.39 13.21
CA SER A 194 13.49 7.65 12.76
C SER A 194 15.01 7.64 12.89
N TYR A 195 15.67 8.46 12.10
CA TYR A 195 17.09 8.75 12.21
C TYR A 195 17.46 9.13 13.66
N ALA A 196 16.71 10.05 14.28
CA ALA A 196 16.97 10.48 15.66
C ALA A 196 16.87 9.32 16.67
N ALA A 197 15.89 8.44 16.54
CA ALA A 197 15.74 7.28 17.41
C ALA A 197 16.92 6.30 17.28
N LEU A 198 17.45 6.11 16.06
CA LEU A 198 18.63 5.25 15.83
C LEU A 198 19.89 5.84 16.47
N VAL A 199 20.09 7.17 16.40
CA VAL A 199 21.22 7.83 17.08
C VAL A 199 21.11 7.65 18.60
N VAL A 200 19.91 7.83 19.16
CA VAL A 200 19.66 7.59 20.60
C VAL A 200 19.90 6.13 20.97
N LEU A 201 19.46 5.17 20.16
CA LEU A 201 19.69 3.74 20.42
C LEU A 201 21.18 3.36 20.36
N ALA A 202 21.98 4.06 19.54
CA ALA A 202 23.39 3.82 19.39
C ALA A 202 24.24 4.45 20.50
N PHE A 203 23.92 5.70 20.90
CA PHE A 203 24.78 6.53 21.77
C PHE A 203 24.10 7.01 23.06
N GLY A 204 22.79 6.76 23.22
CA GLY A 204 22.03 7.19 24.40
C GLY A 204 21.44 8.61 24.29
N ALA A 205 22.11 9.51 23.59
CA ALA A 205 21.65 10.88 23.35
C ALA A 205 22.15 11.40 22.00
N ILE A 206 21.53 12.46 21.48
CA ILE A 206 21.98 13.19 20.30
C ILE A 206 22.85 14.35 20.77
N ASP A 207 24.10 14.40 20.31
CA ASP A 207 24.97 15.55 20.52
C ASP A 207 24.74 16.56 19.37
N PRO A 208 24.31 17.82 19.65
CA PRO A 208 24.04 18.81 18.64
C PRO A 208 25.29 19.25 17.84
N ASN A 209 26.48 18.99 18.36
CA ASN A 209 27.75 19.32 17.72
C ASN A 209 28.30 18.17 16.86
N THR A 210 27.64 17.03 16.83
CA THR A 210 28.07 15.84 16.12
C THR A 210 27.15 15.56 14.95
N ILE A 211 27.71 15.32 13.77
CA ILE A 211 26.97 14.83 12.61
C ILE A 211 27.03 13.29 12.67
N TYR A 212 25.89 12.64 12.50
CA TYR A 212 25.84 11.19 12.44
C TYR A 212 25.57 10.72 11.01
N THR A 213 26.28 9.69 10.58
CA THR A 213 25.96 8.96 9.35
C THR A 213 25.24 7.67 9.73
N VAL A 214 24.04 7.48 9.21
CA VAL A 214 23.26 6.26 9.43
C VAL A 214 23.12 5.52 8.10
N THR A 215 23.53 4.24 8.10
CA THR A 215 23.29 3.34 6.97
C THR A 215 22.57 2.11 7.45
N PHE A 216 21.83 1.43 6.57
CA PHE A 216 21.16 0.18 6.91
C PHE A 216 21.24 -0.84 5.79
N LYS A 217 21.08 -2.11 6.18
CA LYS A 217 21.00 -3.31 5.32
C LYS A 217 19.91 -4.24 5.83
N HIS A 218 19.52 -5.21 4.98
CA HIS A 218 18.44 -6.16 5.25
C HIS A 218 17.11 -5.47 5.56
N GLY A 219 16.85 -4.33 4.90
CA GLY A 219 15.57 -3.66 4.93
C GLY A 219 14.51 -4.40 4.10
N PRO A 220 13.27 -3.91 4.10
CA PRO A 220 12.18 -4.51 3.34
C PRO A 220 12.50 -4.56 1.83
N PRO A 221 11.84 -5.45 1.06
CA PRO A 221 12.10 -5.61 -0.38
C PRO A 221 11.98 -4.32 -1.20
N SER A 222 11.21 -3.37 -0.73
CA SER A 222 11.08 -2.04 -1.34
C SER A 222 12.31 -1.15 -1.18
N LYS A 223 13.08 -1.35 -0.09
CA LYS A 223 14.31 -0.60 0.22
C LYS A 223 15.26 -1.48 1.05
N PRO A 224 15.98 -2.43 0.41
CA PRO A 224 16.77 -3.43 1.13
C PRO A 224 18.01 -2.86 1.83
N GLU A 225 18.52 -1.74 1.34
CA GLU A 225 19.65 -1.02 1.94
C GLU A 225 19.57 0.47 1.64
N GLY A 226 20.29 1.29 2.42
CA GLY A 226 20.32 2.73 2.16
C GLY A 226 21.05 3.54 3.22
N LYS A 227 20.96 4.86 3.05
CA LYS A 227 21.40 5.85 4.02
C LYS A 227 20.21 6.63 4.53
N MET A 228 20.32 7.14 5.75
CA MET A 228 19.37 8.05 6.36
C MET A 228 20.05 9.37 6.71
N VAL A 229 19.31 10.44 6.52
CA VAL A 229 19.67 11.79 6.96
C VAL A 229 18.71 12.27 8.05
N GLU A 230 19.06 13.36 8.70
CA GLU A 230 18.20 13.96 9.73
C GLU A 230 16.79 14.23 9.19
N GLY A 231 15.78 13.79 9.94
CA GLY A 231 14.36 13.84 9.55
C GLY A 231 13.86 12.59 8.84
N ASP A 232 14.72 11.70 8.38
CA ASP A 232 14.31 10.46 7.72
C ASP A 232 13.67 9.47 8.69
N VAL A 233 12.72 8.71 8.13
CA VAL A 233 12.07 7.56 8.78
C VAL A 233 12.12 6.38 7.82
N VAL A 234 12.47 5.20 8.32
CA VAL A 234 12.47 3.96 7.53
C VAL A 234 11.56 2.91 8.14
N LYS A 235 10.98 2.08 7.27
CA LYS A 235 10.18 0.93 7.68
C LYS A 235 11.10 -0.15 8.24
N LEU A 236 10.73 -0.71 9.40
CA LEU A 236 11.50 -1.77 10.06
C LEU A 236 11.14 -3.14 9.50
N GLN A 237 12.16 -3.98 9.41
CA GLN A 237 12.06 -5.41 9.19
C GLN A 237 12.87 -6.14 10.24
N CYS A 238 12.39 -7.31 10.68
CA CYS A 238 13.11 -8.13 11.64
C CYS A 238 14.48 -8.55 11.08
N GLY A 239 15.53 -8.38 11.88
CA GLY A 239 16.90 -8.65 11.47
C GLY A 239 17.57 -7.53 10.68
N MET A 240 16.96 -6.35 10.56
CA MET A 240 17.56 -5.19 9.90
C MET A 240 18.78 -4.68 10.65
N HIS A 241 19.85 -4.37 9.93
CA HIS A 241 21.13 -3.92 10.51
C HIS A 241 21.32 -2.43 10.24
N PHE A 242 21.55 -1.67 11.30
CA PHE A 242 21.89 -0.24 11.23
C PHE A 242 23.32 0.00 11.69
N ASN A 243 24.06 0.81 10.94
CA ASN A 243 25.36 1.30 11.34
C ASN A 243 25.28 2.81 11.53
N VAL A 244 25.50 3.27 12.75
CA VAL A 244 25.45 4.67 13.16
C VAL A 244 26.83 5.10 13.54
N THR A 245 27.44 6.04 12.79
CA THR A 245 28.81 6.51 12.98
C THR A 245 28.81 8.02 13.24
N PRO A 246 29.40 8.48 14.35
CA PRO A 246 29.58 9.91 14.58
C PRO A 246 30.70 10.46 13.70
N THR A 247 30.51 11.67 13.19
CA THR A 247 31.54 12.45 12.49
C THR A 247 31.66 13.80 13.17
N CYS A 248 32.80 14.08 13.76
CA CYS A 248 33.03 15.38 14.39
C CYS A 248 32.99 16.49 13.32
N LYS A 249 32.31 17.59 13.63
CA LYS A 249 32.49 18.83 12.87
C LYS A 249 33.92 19.32 13.15
N SER A 250 34.78 19.31 12.14
CA SER A 250 36.06 20.01 12.16
C SER A 250 35.84 21.48 11.91
#